data_7869b5ca17c5534f42f78c6b66e6eda8
#
_entry.id   7869b5ca17c5534f42f78c6b66e6eda8
#
_cell.length_a   1.000
_cell.length_b   1.000
_cell.length_c   1.000
_cell.angle_alpha   90.00
_cell.angle_beta   90.00
_cell.angle_gamma   90.00
#
_symmetry.space_group_name_H-M   'P 1'
#
loop_
_entity.id
_entity.type
_entity.pdbx_description
1 polymer ?
#
loop_
_entity_poly.entity_id
_entity_poly.type
_entity_poly.pdbx_seq_one_letter_code
_entity_poly.pdbx_strand_id
1 'polypeptide(L)'
;YTGEDTLSLHDALPISRSVYPLSLTTATRTVSHRLALVGNAAQTLHPIAGQGFNLGMRDVMTLAETLTQAHNAQQDIGDYALLCQYQRQRAEDKSATIGVTDSLVHLFANRWAPLVAGRNAGLMAMELFTPARDVLAQRTLGWVAR
;
A
#
# COMPACT_ATOMS: atom_id res chain seq x y z
N TYR A 1 25.64 -6.57 44.94
CA TYR A 1 24.89 -5.46 44.31
C TYR A 1 24.50 -5.93 42.94
N THR A 2 23.35 -6.52 42.83
CA THR A 2 22.68 -6.86 41.55
C THR A 2 21.43 -6.00 41.46
N GLY A 3 21.58 -4.80 40.95
CA GLY A 3 20.45 -3.98 40.51
C GLY A 3 20.01 -4.50 39.18
N GLU A 4 18.97 -5.32 39.15
CA GLU A 4 18.19 -5.59 37.95
C GLU A 4 17.37 -4.34 37.65
N ASP A 5 17.93 -3.45 36.84
CA ASP A 5 17.16 -2.41 36.16
C ASP A 5 16.28 -3.10 35.11
N THR A 6 15.21 -3.75 35.57
CA THR A 6 14.08 -4.09 34.74
C THR A 6 13.39 -2.78 34.38
N LEU A 7 13.76 -2.21 33.24
CA LEU A 7 12.97 -1.15 32.60
C LEU A 7 11.55 -1.68 32.42
N SER A 8 10.69 -1.32 33.37
CA SER A 8 9.27 -1.65 33.29
C SER A 8 8.70 -0.95 32.06
N LEU A 9 7.96 -1.67 31.24
CA LEU A 9 7.20 -1.10 30.12
C LEU A 9 6.30 0.08 30.53
N HIS A 10 6.08 0.28 31.83
CA HIS A 10 5.31 1.39 32.40
C HIS A 10 6.11 2.69 32.52
N ASP A 11 7.45 2.66 32.44
CA ASP A 11 8.29 3.85 32.55
C ASP A 11 8.46 4.60 31.23
N ALA A 12 8.04 4.02 30.10
CA ALA A 12 8.01 4.69 28.82
C ALA A 12 6.75 5.57 28.68
N LEU A 13 6.72 6.70 29.41
CA LEU A 13 5.70 7.72 29.19
C LEU A 13 5.92 8.35 27.81
N PRO A 14 4.87 8.44 26.97
CA PRO A 14 5.00 9.09 25.67
C PRO A 14 5.33 10.56 25.88
N ILE A 15 6.46 11.01 25.32
CA ILE A 15 6.95 12.38 25.42
C ILE A 15 5.97 13.37 24.77
N SER A 16 5.27 12.91 23.72
CA SER A 16 4.23 13.69 23.04
C SER A 16 3.19 12.78 22.39
N ARG A 17 1.99 13.31 22.19
CA ARG A 17 0.90 12.68 21.43
C ARG A 17 0.49 13.61 20.31
N SER A 18 0.42 13.09 19.09
CA SER A 18 -0.08 13.82 17.94
C SER A 18 -1.22 13.03 17.30
N VAL A 19 -2.25 13.73 16.88
CA VAL A 19 -3.40 13.13 16.18
C VAL A 19 -3.34 13.57 14.73
N TYR A 20 -3.30 12.61 13.82
CA TYR A 20 -3.30 12.84 12.39
C TYR A 20 -4.58 12.27 11.79
N PRO A 21 -5.34 13.05 10.98
CA PRO A 21 -6.47 12.51 10.26
C PRO A 21 -5.96 11.49 9.21
N LEU A 22 -6.48 10.27 9.27
CA LEU A 22 -6.18 9.23 8.29
C LEU A 22 -7.20 9.32 7.17
N SER A 23 -6.76 9.71 5.99
CA SER A 23 -7.61 9.83 4.80
C SER A 23 -6.93 9.21 3.59
N LEU A 24 -7.76 8.64 2.71
CA LEU A 24 -7.31 8.26 1.37
C LEU A 24 -7.15 9.54 0.55
N THR A 25 -5.94 9.79 0.06
CA THR A 25 -5.66 10.90 -0.83
C THR A 25 -4.95 10.37 -2.06
N THR A 26 -5.41 10.75 -3.25
CA THR A 26 -4.78 10.38 -4.51
C THR A 26 -4.60 11.61 -5.39
N ALA A 27 -3.44 11.74 -6.01
CA ALA A 27 -3.20 12.79 -6.99
C ALA A 27 -4.03 12.54 -8.25
N THR A 28 -4.73 13.54 -8.74
CA THR A 28 -5.52 13.48 -9.98
C THR A 28 -4.63 13.18 -11.20
N ARG A 29 -3.41 13.68 -11.18
CA ARG A 29 -2.38 13.42 -12.19
C ARG A 29 -1.10 13.04 -11.49
N THR A 30 -0.55 11.88 -11.84
CA THR A 30 0.72 11.40 -11.29
C THR A 30 1.91 11.69 -12.18
N VAL A 31 1.68 12.16 -13.41
CA VAL A 31 2.72 12.58 -14.35
C VAL A 31 2.37 13.92 -14.98
N SER A 32 3.41 14.67 -15.32
CA SER A 32 3.34 15.91 -16.08
C SER A 32 4.60 16.03 -16.94
N HIS A 33 4.79 17.16 -17.64
CA HIS A 33 6.00 17.39 -18.42
C HIS A 33 7.25 17.28 -17.54
N ARG A 34 8.09 16.26 -17.81
CA ARG A 34 9.34 15.93 -17.08
C ARG A 34 9.17 15.71 -15.56
N LEU A 35 7.96 15.36 -15.13
CA LEU A 35 7.63 15.14 -13.72
C LEU A 35 6.88 13.82 -13.55
N ALA A 36 7.28 13.02 -12.58
CA ALA A 36 6.53 11.85 -12.10
C ALA A 36 6.43 11.89 -10.57
N LEU A 37 5.24 11.62 -10.05
CA LEU A 37 4.99 11.47 -8.62
C LEU A 37 5.07 10.00 -8.24
N VAL A 38 5.69 9.72 -7.08
CA VAL A 38 5.85 8.37 -6.53
C VAL A 38 5.51 8.33 -5.04
N GLY A 39 5.07 7.18 -4.56
CA GLY A 39 4.78 6.99 -3.13
C GLY A 39 3.71 7.94 -2.61
N ASN A 40 3.94 8.51 -1.42
CA ASN A 40 2.98 9.39 -0.75
C ASN A 40 2.66 10.68 -1.52
N ALA A 41 3.55 11.14 -2.40
CA ALA A 41 3.27 12.27 -3.28
C ALA A 41 2.21 11.93 -4.33
N ALA A 42 2.14 10.68 -4.76
CA ALA A 42 1.15 10.19 -5.71
C ALA A 42 -0.15 9.74 -5.02
N GLN A 43 -0.04 9.06 -3.88
CA GLN A 43 -1.18 8.56 -3.10
C GLN A 43 -0.81 8.30 -1.63
N THR A 44 -1.73 8.65 -0.74
CA THR A 44 -1.66 8.27 0.67
C THR A 44 -2.80 7.31 0.97
N LEU A 45 -2.49 6.11 1.43
CA LEU A 45 -3.47 5.07 1.77
C LEU A 45 -3.76 5.05 3.26
N HIS A 46 -4.89 4.49 3.64
CA HIS A 46 -5.12 4.11 5.03
C HIS A 46 -4.06 3.13 5.51
N PRO A 47 -3.47 3.30 6.70
CA PRO A 47 -2.35 2.46 7.20
C PRO A 47 -2.80 1.09 7.70
N ILE A 48 -3.91 0.55 7.21
CA ILE A 48 -4.55 -0.67 7.73
C ILE A 48 -3.73 -1.93 7.42
N ALA A 49 -3.09 -2.00 6.27
CA ALA A 49 -2.34 -3.17 5.87
C ALA A 49 -0.87 -2.88 5.53
N GLY A 50 -0.35 -1.71 5.91
CA GLY A 50 1.03 -1.31 5.57
C GLY A 50 1.33 -1.21 4.07
N GLN A 51 0.31 -1.22 3.22
CA GLN A 51 0.45 -1.29 1.77
C GLN A 51 1.01 -0.02 1.13
N GLY A 52 0.94 1.14 1.83
CA GLY A 52 1.43 2.41 1.30
C GLY A 52 2.90 2.37 0.93
N PHE A 53 3.75 1.81 1.78
CA PHE A 53 5.17 1.65 1.51
C PHE A 53 5.43 0.70 0.33
N ASN A 54 4.76 -0.46 0.32
CA ASN A 54 4.91 -1.45 -0.75
C ASN A 54 4.48 -0.89 -2.11
N LEU A 55 3.39 -0.11 -2.14
CA LEU A 55 2.90 0.54 -3.34
C LEU A 55 3.90 1.60 -3.83
N GLY A 56 4.44 2.42 -2.92
CA GLY A 56 5.47 3.40 -3.23
C GLY A 56 6.76 2.77 -3.75
N MET A 57 7.20 1.66 -3.17
CA MET A 57 8.37 0.93 -3.65
C MET A 57 8.15 0.38 -5.07
N ARG A 58 6.97 -0.16 -5.36
CA ARG A 58 6.61 -0.61 -6.72
C ARG A 58 6.55 0.56 -7.71
N ASP A 59 6.12 1.75 -7.27
CA ASP A 59 6.18 2.97 -8.10
C ASP A 59 7.62 3.29 -8.50
N VAL A 60 8.54 3.29 -7.53
CA VAL A 60 9.98 3.56 -7.77
C VAL A 60 10.59 2.52 -8.71
N MET A 61 10.33 1.24 -8.48
CA MET A 61 10.86 0.17 -9.33
C MET A 61 10.38 0.27 -10.78
N THR A 62 9.07 0.47 -10.98
CA THR A 62 8.50 0.61 -12.34
C THR A 62 9.04 1.85 -13.04
N LEU A 63 9.15 2.98 -12.32
CA LEU A 63 9.73 4.20 -12.88
C LEU A 63 11.19 3.99 -13.27
N ALA A 64 12.00 3.40 -12.38
CA ALA A 64 13.41 3.12 -12.65
C ALA A 64 13.60 2.20 -13.88
N GLU A 65 12.79 1.13 -13.99
CA GLU A 65 12.80 0.24 -15.17
C GLU A 65 12.47 1.02 -16.45
N THR A 66 11.40 1.84 -16.41
CA THR A 66 10.97 2.65 -17.57
C THR A 66 12.06 3.63 -18.02
N LEU A 67 12.68 4.34 -17.06
CA LEU A 67 13.74 5.29 -17.36
C LEU A 67 15.02 4.62 -17.86
N THR A 68 15.38 3.47 -17.28
CA THR A 68 16.56 2.70 -17.70
C THR A 68 16.41 2.19 -19.12
N GLN A 69 15.23 1.67 -19.48
CA GLN A 69 14.95 1.20 -20.85
C GLN A 69 15.04 2.35 -21.85
N ALA A 70 14.46 3.52 -21.53
CA ALA A 70 14.52 4.70 -22.38
C ALA A 70 15.98 5.21 -22.53
N HIS A 71 16.74 5.25 -21.44
CA HIS A 71 18.15 5.64 -21.48
C HIS A 71 18.98 4.72 -22.38
N ASN A 72 18.82 3.41 -22.24
CA ASN A 72 19.52 2.43 -23.07
C ASN A 72 19.12 2.54 -24.55
N ALA A 73 17.88 2.94 -24.82
CA ALA A 73 17.39 3.19 -26.18
C ALA A 73 17.74 4.61 -26.70
N GLN A 74 18.56 5.38 -25.97
CA GLN A 74 18.93 6.77 -26.29
C GLN A 74 17.72 7.70 -26.49
N GLN A 75 16.62 7.44 -25.76
CA GLN A 75 15.41 8.26 -25.75
C GLN A 75 15.48 9.31 -24.63
N ASP A 76 14.71 10.39 -24.78
CA ASP A 76 14.57 11.38 -23.70
C ASP A 76 13.81 10.77 -22.52
N ILE A 77 14.50 10.57 -21.39
CA ILE A 77 13.93 10.01 -20.16
C ILE A 77 12.83 10.89 -19.56
N GLY A 78 12.76 12.17 -19.94
CA GLY A 78 11.74 13.12 -19.51
C GLY A 78 10.57 13.26 -20.48
N ASP A 79 10.53 12.49 -21.55
CA ASP A 79 9.43 12.54 -22.52
C ASP A 79 8.10 12.20 -21.85
N TYR A 80 7.10 13.04 -22.17
CA TYR A 80 5.75 12.89 -21.59
C TYR A 80 5.07 11.58 -21.97
N ALA A 81 5.26 11.10 -23.18
CA ALA A 81 4.70 9.82 -23.64
C ALA A 81 5.28 8.65 -22.84
N LEU A 82 6.59 8.67 -22.54
CA LEU A 82 7.27 7.71 -21.69
C LEU A 82 6.69 7.72 -20.26
N LEU A 83 6.54 8.89 -19.68
CA LEU A 83 5.97 9.02 -18.34
C LEU A 83 4.50 8.58 -18.28
N CYS A 84 3.73 8.80 -19.35
CA CYS A 84 2.37 8.26 -19.48
C CYS A 84 2.35 6.73 -19.56
N GLN A 85 3.38 6.09 -20.12
CA GLN A 85 3.51 4.63 -20.10
C GLN A 85 3.69 4.13 -18.66
N TYR A 86 4.60 4.73 -17.90
CA TYR A 86 4.74 4.45 -16.46
C TYR A 86 3.41 4.60 -15.72
N GLN A 87 2.69 5.71 -15.95
CA GLN A 87 1.39 5.95 -15.31
C GLN A 87 0.37 4.83 -15.61
N ARG A 88 0.27 4.39 -16.86
CA ARG A 88 -0.63 3.29 -17.25
C ARG A 88 -0.28 1.97 -16.59
N GLN A 89 1.01 1.60 -16.57
CA GLN A 89 1.49 0.38 -15.91
C GLN A 89 1.16 0.36 -14.41
N ARG A 90 1.18 1.53 -13.78
CA ARG A 90 0.88 1.65 -12.34
C ARG A 90 -0.61 1.75 -12.02
N ALA A 91 -1.45 2.18 -12.98
CA ALA A 91 -2.86 2.48 -12.74
C ALA A 91 -3.65 1.26 -12.26
N GLU A 92 -3.44 0.10 -12.87
CA GLU A 92 -4.16 -1.14 -12.52
C GLU A 92 -3.75 -1.64 -11.12
N ASP A 93 -2.45 -1.69 -10.83
CA ASP A 93 -1.94 -2.13 -9.52
C ASP A 93 -2.38 -1.18 -8.39
N LYS A 94 -2.35 0.14 -8.65
CA LYS A 94 -2.85 1.15 -7.71
C LYS A 94 -4.33 0.96 -7.43
N SER A 95 -5.14 0.84 -8.47
CA SER A 95 -6.60 0.67 -8.34
C SER A 95 -6.94 -0.60 -7.56
N ALA A 96 -6.25 -1.71 -7.84
CA ALA A 96 -6.45 -2.97 -7.13
C ALA A 96 -6.08 -2.84 -5.64
N THR A 97 -4.93 -2.24 -5.33
CA THR A 97 -4.47 -2.07 -3.95
C THR A 97 -5.38 -1.13 -3.16
N ILE A 98 -5.78 0.00 -3.75
CA ILE A 98 -6.70 0.96 -3.13
C ILE A 98 -8.06 0.29 -2.89
N GLY A 99 -8.60 -0.41 -3.90
CA GLY A 99 -9.89 -1.09 -3.79
C GLY A 99 -9.92 -2.15 -2.69
N VAL A 100 -8.87 -2.96 -2.55
CA VAL A 100 -8.75 -3.95 -1.48
C VAL A 100 -8.68 -3.26 -0.11
N THR A 101 -7.84 -2.23 0.02
CA THR A 101 -7.68 -1.50 1.30
C THR A 101 -8.98 -0.84 1.72
N ASP A 102 -9.66 -0.15 0.81
CA ASP A 102 -10.93 0.52 1.07
C ASP A 102 -12.05 -0.48 1.41
N SER A 103 -12.11 -1.60 0.69
CA SER A 103 -13.05 -2.69 0.98
C SER A 103 -12.84 -3.27 2.37
N LEU A 104 -11.59 -3.45 2.80
CA LEU A 104 -11.28 -3.90 4.15
C LEU A 104 -11.76 -2.89 5.21
N VAL A 105 -11.50 -1.58 5.00
CA VAL A 105 -12.01 -0.54 5.89
C VAL A 105 -13.52 -0.65 6.04
N HIS A 106 -14.24 -0.68 4.92
CA HIS A 106 -15.69 -0.73 4.91
C HIS A 106 -16.24 -2.02 5.55
N LEU A 107 -15.62 -3.15 5.28
CA LEU A 107 -16.00 -4.45 5.84
C LEU A 107 -15.81 -4.50 7.36
N PHE A 108 -14.70 -3.96 7.87
CA PHE A 108 -14.39 -4.03 9.30
C PHE A 108 -14.98 -2.89 10.13
N ALA A 109 -15.20 -1.73 9.55
CA ALA A 109 -15.86 -0.60 10.21
C ALA A 109 -17.39 -0.78 10.30
N ASN A 110 -17.97 -1.62 9.43
CA ASN A 110 -19.42 -1.81 9.38
C ASN A 110 -19.93 -2.63 10.57
N ARG A 111 -21.05 -2.18 11.15
CA ARG A 111 -21.71 -2.82 12.30
C ARG A 111 -23.01 -3.56 11.95
N TRP A 112 -23.35 -3.65 10.68
CA TRP A 112 -24.54 -4.37 10.25
C TRP A 112 -24.41 -5.88 10.53
N ALA A 113 -25.31 -6.42 11.34
CA ALA A 113 -25.17 -7.77 11.89
C ALA A 113 -24.97 -8.90 10.86
N PRO A 114 -25.67 -8.93 9.71
CA PRO A 114 -25.42 -9.93 8.66
C PRO A 114 -24.01 -9.83 8.07
N LEU A 115 -23.48 -8.62 7.89
CA LEU A 115 -22.14 -8.41 7.36
C LEU A 115 -21.07 -8.85 8.38
N VAL A 116 -21.30 -8.56 9.66
CA VAL A 116 -20.42 -8.99 10.76
C VAL A 116 -20.38 -10.52 10.84
N ALA A 117 -21.56 -11.18 10.77
CA ALA A 117 -21.65 -12.63 10.77
C ALA A 117 -20.95 -13.26 9.56
N GLY A 118 -21.19 -12.73 8.36
CA GLY A 118 -20.55 -13.18 7.12
C GLY A 118 -19.03 -13.01 7.14
N ARG A 119 -18.53 -11.86 7.64
CA ARG A 119 -17.11 -11.61 7.83
C ARG A 119 -16.47 -12.63 8.78
N ASN A 120 -17.09 -12.87 9.93
CA ASN A 120 -16.54 -13.81 10.91
C ASN A 120 -16.56 -15.26 10.37
N ALA A 121 -17.62 -15.66 9.69
CA ALA A 121 -17.69 -16.95 9.01
C ALA A 121 -16.61 -17.08 7.91
N GLY A 122 -16.40 -16.03 7.13
CA GLY A 122 -15.35 -15.97 6.12
C GLY A 122 -13.94 -16.10 6.70
N LEU A 123 -13.65 -15.41 7.81
CA LEU A 123 -12.37 -15.54 8.51
C LEU A 123 -12.15 -16.96 9.04
N MET A 124 -13.18 -17.57 9.65
CA MET A 124 -13.11 -18.96 10.10
C MET A 124 -12.90 -19.93 8.93
N ALA A 125 -13.59 -19.72 7.81
CA ALA A 125 -13.40 -20.55 6.62
C ALA A 125 -11.99 -20.43 6.05
N MET A 126 -11.39 -19.24 6.07
CA MET A 126 -10.00 -19.02 5.64
C MET A 126 -8.98 -19.72 6.56
N GLU A 127 -9.28 -19.85 7.86
CA GLU A 127 -8.41 -20.58 8.79
C GLU A 127 -8.42 -22.08 8.48
N LEU A 128 -9.57 -22.61 8.08
CA LEU A 128 -9.74 -24.03 7.71
C LEU A 128 -9.26 -24.35 6.29
N PHE A 129 -9.20 -23.37 5.40
CA PHE A 129 -8.88 -23.57 3.98
C PHE A 129 -7.57 -22.84 3.61
N THR A 130 -6.44 -23.51 3.83
CA THR A 130 -5.09 -23.01 3.59
C THR A 130 -4.88 -22.36 2.21
N PRO A 131 -5.37 -22.91 1.08
CA PRO A 131 -5.17 -22.31 -0.24
C PRO A 131 -5.75 -20.89 -0.36
N ALA A 132 -6.88 -20.60 0.26
CA ALA A 132 -7.47 -19.27 0.25
C ALA A 132 -6.61 -18.26 1.04
N ARG A 133 -6.04 -18.68 2.15
CA ARG A 133 -5.11 -17.90 2.95
C ARG A 133 -3.84 -17.57 2.18
N ASP A 134 -3.29 -18.54 1.45
CA ASP A 134 -2.06 -18.36 0.67
C ASP A 134 -2.26 -17.37 -0.48
N VAL A 135 -3.40 -17.42 -1.19
CA VAL A 135 -3.75 -16.44 -2.24
C VAL A 135 -3.87 -15.03 -1.66
N LEU A 136 -4.50 -14.89 -0.50
CA LEU A 136 -4.61 -13.58 0.16
C LEU A 136 -3.24 -13.09 0.61
N ALA A 137 -2.42 -13.95 1.22
CA ALA A 137 -1.08 -13.63 1.67
C ALA A 137 -0.18 -13.18 0.50
N GLN A 138 -0.20 -13.88 -0.63
CA GLN A 138 0.55 -13.50 -1.83
C GLN A 138 0.16 -12.09 -2.32
N ARG A 139 -1.13 -11.77 -2.36
CA ARG A 139 -1.62 -10.45 -2.78
C ARG A 139 -1.26 -9.34 -1.80
N THR A 140 -1.35 -9.62 -0.49
CA THR A 140 -1.07 -8.61 0.55
C THR A 140 0.42 -8.40 0.76
N LEU A 141 1.26 -9.42 0.58
CA LEU A 141 2.72 -9.31 0.69
C LEU A 141 3.37 -8.69 -0.56
N GLY A 142 2.60 -8.37 -1.59
CA GLY A 142 3.11 -7.72 -2.80
C GLY A 142 3.86 -8.67 -3.74
N TRP A 143 3.69 -9.97 -3.57
CA TRP A 143 4.22 -10.99 -4.48
C TRP A 143 3.31 -11.07 -5.72
N VAL A 144 3.35 -10.01 -6.53
CA VAL A 144 2.71 -10.03 -7.84
C VAL A 144 3.69 -10.72 -8.79
N ALA A 145 3.25 -11.82 -9.39
CA ALA A 145 4.02 -12.44 -10.47
C ALA A 145 4.20 -11.41 -11.59
N ARG A 146 5.44 -11.18 -11.99
CA ARG A 146 5.80 -10.32 -13.13
C ARG A 146 5.60 -11.06 -14.44
#